data_ebbefd5476982cc92151d4b9a07eadce
#
_entry.id   ebbefd5476982cc92151d4b9a07eadce
#
_cell.length_a   1.000
_cell.length_b   1.000
_cell.length_c   1.000
_cell.angle_alpha   90.00
_cell.angle_beta   90.00
_cell.angle_gamma   90.00
#
_symmetry.space_group_name_H-M   'P 1'
#
loop_
_entity.id
_entity.type
_entity.pdbx_description
1 polymer ?
#
loop_
_entity_poly.entity_id
_entity_poly.type
_entity_poly.pdbx_seq_one_letter_code
_entity_poly.pdbx_strand_id
1 'polypeptide(L)'
;NTQTWTQDMEMEFDQRCGYELRQWLPALFGYVMDDPQTTSRFLLDWRGTVGNLITERFYRRMAELGHEKGLKVVYETAAGDVVPADIMEYFKYADIPMCEFWQPFNEKGYVGSLNFKPVKPTASAARMYGKPRVAAESFTSFNLTWNETFEHFKEYADYHFIEGVTHNVFHTYTHNPQVDYLKPGTSFGGGIGSP
;
A
#
# COMPACT_ATOMS: atom_id res chain seq x y z
N ASN A 1 -9.06 -7.68 -5.00
CA ASN A 1 -8.94 -9.14 -5.11
C ASN A 1 -7.49 -9.55 -4.94
N THR A 2 -7.16 -10.08 -3.78
CA THR A 2 -5.81 -10.51 -3.47
C THR A 2 -5.59 -11.91 -4.04
N GLN A 3 -4.62 -12.06 -4.93
CA GLN A 3 -4.21 -13.37 -5.42
C GLN A 3 -3.32 -14.02 -4.35
N THR A 4 -3.77 -15.15 -3.83
CA THR A 4 -3.06 -15.89 -2.77
C THR A 4 -2.62 -17.28 -3.22
N TRP A 5 -2.69 -17.56 -4.51
CA TRP A 5 -2.32 -18.85 -5.08
C TRP A 5 -1.46 -18.71 -6.35
N THR A 6 -0.48 -19.59 -6.51
CA THR A 6 0.32 -19.78 -7.72
C THR A 6 0.40 -21.26 -8.08
N GLN A 7 0.75 -21.58 -9.32
CA GLN A 7 0.79 -22.97 -9.80
C GLN A 7 1.73 -23.87 -9.00
N ASP A 8 2.81 -23.31 -8.46
CA ASP A 8 3.83 -24.00 -7.69
C ASP A 8 3.69 -23.79 -6.17
N MET A 9 2.52 -23.34 -5.69
CA MET A 9 2.29 -23.01 -4.28
C MET A 9 2.60 -24.17 -3.34
N GLU A 10 2.20 -25.38 -3.67
CA GLU A 10 2.46 -26.55 -2.83
C GLU A 10 3.96 -26.79 -2.66
N MET A 11 4.72 -26.73 -3.75
CA MET A 11 6.17 -26.89 -3.73
C MET A 11 6.85 -25.76 -2.94
N GLU A 12 6.44 -24.52 -3.14
CA GLU A 12 7.00 -23.35 -2.45
C GLU A 12 6.72 -23.40 -0.95
N PHE A 13 5.52 -23.82 -0.58
CA PHE A 13 5.16 -23.98 0.84
C PHE A 13 5.98 -25.08 1.50
N ASP A 14 6.06 -26.28 0.87
CA ASP A 14 6.82 -27.39 1.39
C ASP A 14 8.31 -27.05 1.57
N GLN A 15 8.91 -26.38 0.59
CA GLN A 15 10.30 -25.95 0.68
C GLN A 15 10.56 -24.93 1.81
N ARG A 16 9.60 -24.06 2.10
CA ARG A 16 9.74 -23.01 3.12
C ARG A 16 9.37 -23.47 4.52
N CYS A 17 8.35 -24.32 4.63
CA CYS A 17 7.76 -24.70 5.89
C CYS A 17 8.14 -26.15 6.32
N GLY A 18 8.56 -27.00 5.37
CA GLY A 18 9.02 -28.36 5.63
C GLY A 18 7.90 -29.37 5.86
N TYR A 19 6.68 -29.06 5.41
CA TYR A 19 5.56 -29.99 5.47
C TYR A 19 4.55 -29.72 4.34
N GLU A 20 3.74 -30.76 3.99
CA GLU A 20 2.82 -30.71 2.87
C GLU A 20 1.65 -29.75 3.10
N LEU A 21 1.44 -28.82 2.15
CA LEU A 21 0.35 -27.84 2.20
C LEU A 21 -1.04 -28.48 2.13
N ARG A 22 -1.20 -29.47 1.24
CA ARG A 22 -2.53 -29.96 0.80
C ARG A 22 -3.43 -30.40 1.95
N GLN A 23 -2.87 -31.10 2.92
CA GLN A 23 -3.62 -31.59 4.08
C GLN A 23 -4.12 -30.47 5.00
N TRP A 24 -3.52 -29.28 4.94
CA TRP A 24 -3.86 -28.14 5.78
C TRP A 24 -4.82 -27.14 5.11
N LEU A 25 -5.14 -27.32 3.83
CA LEU A 25 -6.02 -26.42 3.10
C LEU A 25 -7.39 -26.16 3.77
N PRO A 26 -8.03 -27.15 4.44
CA PRO A 26 -9.28 -26.88 5.15
C PRO A 26 -9.16 -25.79 6.21
N ALA A 27 -7.98 -25.57 6.81
CA ALA A 27 -7.77 -24.51 7.79
C ALA A 27 -7.97 -23.10 7.19
N LEU A 28 -7.72 -22.91 5.90
CA LEU A 28 -7.98 -21.65 5.21
C LEU A 28 -9.48 -21.31 5.13
N PHE A 29 -10.33 -22.30 5.34
CA PHE A 29 -11.80 -22.18 5.37
C PHE A 29 -12.36 -22.20 6.80
N GLY A 30 -11.48 -22.06 7.81
CA GLY A 30 -11.87 -21.98 9.21
C GLY A 30 -11.99 -23.32 9.96
N TYR A 31 -11.57 -24.41 9.35
CA TYR A 31 -11.54 -25.70 10.06
C TYR A 31 -10.30 -25.77 10.98
N VAL A 32 -10.52 -26.29 12.18
CA VAL A 32 -9.42 -26.62 13.09
C VAL A 32 -8.83 -27.96 12.68
N MET A 33 -7.54 -27.96 12.38
CA MET A 33 -6.76 -29.15 12.02
C MET A 33 -5.90 -29.55 13.21
N ASP A 34 -5.98 -30.81 13.64
CA ASP A 34 -5.37 -31.36 14.85
C ASP A 34 -5.81 -30.62 16.13
N ASP A 35 -5.27 -29.44 16.37
CA ASP A 35 -5.59 -28.55 17.48
C ASP A 35 -5.50 -27.07 17.07
N PRO A 36 -6.08 -26.14 17.88
CA PRO A 36 -6.09 -24.70 17.56
C PRO A 36 -4.70 -24.07 17.44
N GLN A 37 -3.72 -24.54 18.22
CA GLN A 37 -2.38 -23.98 18.21
C GLN A 37 -1.64 -24.37 16.94
N THR A 38 -1.72 -25.64 16.54
CA THR A 38 -1.13 -26.16 15.30
C THR A 38 -1.78 -25.51 14.08
N THR A 39 -3.11 -25.36 14.09
CA THR A 39 -3.83 -24.63 13.04
C THR A 39 -3.36 -23.17 12.93
N SER A 40 -3.19 -22.48 14.06
CA SER A 40 -2.70 -21.09 14.05
C SER A 40 -1.28 -21.00 13.51
N ARG A 41 -0.41 -21.94 13.80
CA ARG A 41 0.95 -22.02 13.22
C ARG A 41 0.90 -22.16 11.71
N PHE A 42 0.10 -23.10 11.20
CA PHE A 42 -0.10 -23.25 9.76
C PHE A 42 -0.57 -21.93 9.11
N LEU A 43 -1.55 -21.24 9.71
CA LEU A 43 -2.05 -19.97 9.16
C LEU A 43 -0.98 -18.86 9.13
N LEU A 44 -0.03 -18.86 10.08
CA LEU A 44 1.12 -17.97 10.04
C LEU A 44 2.10 -18.36 8.92
N ASP A 45 2.43 -19.65 8.79
CA ASP A 45 3.31 -20.16 7.74
C ASP A 45 2.72 -19.90 6.34
N TRP A 46 1.41 -20.09 6.19
CA TRP A 46 0.69 -19.72 4.97
C TRP A 46 0.82 -18.25 4.61
N ARG A 47 0.52 -17.34 5.57
CA ARG A 47 0.65 -15.89 5.35
C ARG A 47 2.09 -15.50 5.03
N GLY A 48 3.05 -16.07 5.74
CA GLY A 48 4.47 -15.85 5.50
C GLY A 48 4.87 -16.28 4.09
N THR A 49 4.45 -17.47 3.66
CA THR A 49 4.72 -17.98 2.31
C THR A 49 4.14 -17.07 1.23
N VAL A 50 2.86 -16.71 1.34
CA VAL A 50 2.21 -15.79 0.39
C VAL A 50 2.92 -14.43 0.35
N GLY A 51 3.18 -13.84 1.52
CA GLY A 51 3.83 -12.54 1.62
C GLY A 51 5.25 -12.53 1.03
N ASN A 52 6.02 -13.58 1.31
CA ASN A 52 7.37 -13.73 0.76
C ASN A 52 7.34 -13.90 -0.77
N LEU A 53 6.42 -14.71 -1.30
CA LEU A 53 6.27 -14.91 -2.74
C LEU A 53 5.89 -13.60 -3.45
N ILE A 54 4.98 -12.81 -2.89
CA ILE A 54 4.62 -11.49 -3.42
C ILE A 54 5.86 -10.57 -3.41
N THR A 55 6.57 -10.52 -2.30
CA THR A 55 7.77 -9.68 -2.17
C THR A 55 8.85 -10.07 -3.17
N GLU A 56 9.13 -11.37 -3.29
CA GLU A 56 10.21 -11.87 -4.13
C GLU A 56 9.87 -11.90 -5.62
N ARG A 57 8.66 -12.36 -5.98
CA ARG A 57 8.27 -12.60 -7.38
C ARG A 57 7.62 -11.40 -8.05
N PHE A 58 7.07 -10.48 -7.26
CA PHE A 58 6.49 -9.26 -7.80
C PHE A 58 7.39 -8.05 -7.51
N TYR A 59 7.50 -7.61 -6.26
CA TYR A 59 8.21 -6.37 -5.95
C TYR A 59 9.70 -6.42 -6.31
N ARG A 60 10.42 -7.45 -5.88
CA ARG A 60 11.83 -7.61 -6.26
C ARG A 60 12.00 -7.71 -7.76
N ARG A 61 11.21 -8.56 -8.43
CA ARG A 61 11.35 -8.78 -9.86
C ARG A 61 11.02 -7.54 -10.68
N MET A 62 10.00 -6.79 -10.29
CA MET A 62 9.68 -5.49 -10.92
C MET A 62 10.81 -4.49 -10.76
N ALA A 63 11.43 -4.42 -9.57
CA ALA A 63 12.57 -3.55 -9.35
C ALA A 63 13.78 -3.93 -10.23
N GLU A 64 14.13 -5.22 -10.29
CA GLU A 64 15.19 -5.72 -11.16
C GLU A 64 14.95 -5.32 -12.62
N LEU A 65 13.76 -5.59 -13.15
CA LEU A 65 13.40 -5.24 -14.54
C LEU A 65 13.41 -3.73 -14.80
N GLY A 66 12.96 -2.93 -13.82
CA GLY A 66 13.05 -1.47 -13.89
C GLY A 66 14.49 -0.98 -13.97
N HIS A 67 15.33 -1.49 -13.07
CA HIS A 67 16.75 -1.13 -13.02
C HIS A 67 17.52 -1.57 -14.27
N GLU A 68 17.23 -2.74 -14.85
CA GLU A 68 17.78 -3.17 -16.14
C GLU A 68 17.48 -2.17 -17.28
N LYS A 69 16.39 -1.40 -17.14
CA LYS A 69 15.98 -0.34 -18.09
C LYS A 69 16.44 1.06 -17.67
N GLY A 70 17.21 1.19 -16.61
CA GLY A 70 17.64 2.48 -16.07
C GLY A 70 16.53 3.29 -15.39
N LEU A 71 15.40 2.64 -15.04
CA LEU A 71 14.27 3.27 -14.36
C LEU A 71 14.42 3.19 -12.84
N LYS A 72 13.86 4.16 -12.15
CA LYS A 72 13.60 4.08 -10.70
C LYS A 72 12.22 3.52 -10.44
N VAL A 73 12.11 2.74 -9.39
CA VAL A 73 10.86 2.08 -9.03
C VAL A 73 10.27 2.73 -7.78
N VAL A 74 9.03 3.15 -7.90
CA VAL A 74 8.22 3.67 -6.80
C VAL A 74 7.18 2.62 -6.47
N TYR A 75 7.13 2.20 -5.21
CA TYR A 75 6.07 1.31 -4.71
C TYR A 75 5.22 2.06 -3.72
N GLU A 76 3.94 2.11 -4.03
CA GLU A 76 2.93 2.67 -3.15
C GLU A 76 2.25 1.57 -2.34
N THR A 77 2.06 1.84 -1.07
CA THR A 77 1.13 1.08 -0.25
C THR A 77 -0.05 1.97 0.09
N ALA A 78 -1.21 1.55 -0.36
CA ALA A 78 -2.49 2.09 0.05
C ALA A 78 -2.82 1.63 1.49
N ALA A 79 -4.07 1.53 1.86
CA ALA A 79 -4.44 0.94 3.14
C ALA A 79 -3.72 -0.39 3.40
N GLY A 80 -3.23 -0.58 4.61
CA GLY A 80 -2.33 -1.69 4.97
C GLY A 80 -2.89 -3.12 4.84
N ASP A 81 -4.14 -3.25 4.43
CA ASP A 81 -4.84 -4.52 4.18
C ASP A 81 -4.88 -4.92 2.69
N VAL A 82 -4.37 -4.06 1.80
CA VAL A 82 -4.45 -4.27 0.35
C VAL A 82 -3.43 -5.30 -0.15
N VAL A 83 -2.25 -5.34 0.45
CA VAL A 83 -1.18 -6.26 0.05
C VAL A 83 -0.88 -7.23 1.20
N PRO A 84 -1.06 -8.53 1.02
CA PRO A 84 -0.78 -9.53 2.05
C PRO A 84 0.72 -9.85 2.12
N ALA A 85 1.56 -8.82 2.26
CA ALA A 85 3.00 -8.91 2.39
C ALA A 85 3.48 -7.94 3.47
N ASP A 86 4.68 -8.18 3.99
CA ASP A 86 5.29 -7.26 4.94
C ASP A 86 5.74 -5.99 4.23
N ILE A 87 5.19 -4.85 4.66
CA ILE A 87 5.51 -3.52 4.13
C ILE A 87 7.02 -3.25 4.21
N MET A 88 7.66 -3.62 5.31
CA MET A 88 9.09 -3.42 5.48
C MET A 88 9.88 -4.22 4.44
N GLU A 89 9.47 -5.46 4.18
CA GLU A 89 10.19 -6.33 3.25
C GLU A 89 10.08 -5.88 1.80
N TYR A 90 8.89 -5.50 1.30
CA TYR A 90 8.81 -5.10 -0.10
C TYR A 90 9.36 -3.70 -0.38
N PHE A 91 9.32 -2.78 0.58
CA PHE A 91 9.95 -1.46 0.41
C PHE A 91 11.48 -1.53 0.33
N LYS A 92 12.11 -2.62 0.75
CA LYS A 92 13.52 -2.89 0.49
C LYS A 92 13.88 -2.71 -0.98
N TYR A 93 12.98 -3.09 -1.87
CA TYR A 93 13.19 -3.06 -3.32
C TYR A 93 12.75 -1.76 -3.99
N ALA A 94 11.99 -0.90 -3.33
CA ALA A 94 11.63 0.40 -3.85
C ALA A 94 12.83 1.36 -3.84
N ASP A 95 13.00 2.14 -4.90
CA ASP A 95 13.92 3.30 -4.87
C ASP A 95 13.30 4.45 -4.06
N ILE A 96 11.97 4.57 -4.16
CA ILE A 96 11.19 5.55 -3.42
C ILE A 96 9.98 4.82 -2.81
N PRO A 97 10.04 4.48 -1.53
CA PRO A 97 8.85 4.01 -0.80
C PRO A 97 7.78 5.09 -0.79
N MET A 98 6.54 4.71 -1.08
CA MET A 98 5.40 5.62 -1.14
C MET A 98 4.24 5.09 -0.30
N CYS A 99 3.62 5.98 0.42
CA CYS A 99 2.40 5.75 1.18
C CYS A 99 1.29 6.69 0.70
N GLU A 100 0.24 6.80 1.47
CA GLU A 100 -0.81 7.77 1.20
C GLU A 100 -1.34 8.39 2.50
N PHE A 101 -1.83 9.61 2.41
CA PHE A 101 -2.68 10.21 3.41
C PHE A 101 -3.75 11.06 2.74
N TRP A 102 -4.96 10.91 3.24
CA TRP A 102 -6.13 11.51 2.64
C TRP A 102 -6.70 12.60 3.53
N GLN A 103 -7.43 13.51 2.94
CA GLN A 103 -8.18 14.48 3.71
C GLN A 103 -9.25 13.78 4.56
N PRO A 104 -9.56 14.31 5.75
CA PRO A 104 -10.68 13.80 6.53
C PRO A 104 -11.97 13.91 5.73
N PHE A 105 -12.76 12.85 5.76
CA PHE A 105 -14.05 12.81 5.06
C PHE A 105 -15.10 13.77 5.65
N ASN A 106 -14.92 14.11 6.91
CA ASN A 106 -15.71 15.07 7.67
C ASN A 106 -14.93 15.47 8.93
N GLU A 107 -15.48 16.33 9.76
CA GLU A 107 -14.89 16.75 11.05
C GLU A 107 -14.50 15.62 11.99
N LYS A 108 -14.89 14.38 11.71
CA LYS A 108 -14.63 13.20 12.52
C LYS A 108 -13.48 12.32 12.03
N GLY A 109 -12.76 12.69 10.96
CA GLY A 109 -11.55 12.00 10.52
C GLY A 109 -11.73 11.09 9.31
N TYR A 110 -10.88 10.09 9.19
CA TYR A 110 -10.68 9.29 7.99
C TYR A 110 -11.88 8.52 7.50
N VAL A 111 -11.90 8.34 6.18
CA VAL A 111 -12.91 7.55 5.46
C VAL A 111 -12.70 6.06 5.73
N GLY A 112 -13.71 5.42 6.33
CA GLY A 112 -13.85 3.98 6.38
C GLY A 112 -12.71 3.23 7.08
N SER A 113 -12.37 2.05 6.57
CA SER A 113 -11.32 1.17 7.08
C SER A 113 -9.89 1.74 6.95
N LEU A 114 -9.74 2.90 6.39
CA LEU A 114 -8.46 3.61 6.24
C LEU A 114 -7.93 4.21 7.56
N ASN A 115 -8.25 3.59 8.69
CA ASN A 115 -7.66 3.95 9.98
C ASN A 115 -6.16 3.63 10.05
N PHE A 116 -5.67 2.76 9.18
CA PHE A 116 -4.26 2.45 9.07
C PHE A 116 -3.61 3.39 8.07
N LYS A 117 -2.83 4.32 8.61
CA LYS A 117 -1.96 5.18 7.80
C LYS A 117 -0.62 4.50 7.59
N PRO A 118 -0.25 4.15 6.36
CA PRO A 118 1.01 3.47 6.09
C PRO A 118 2.22 4.42 6.13
N VAL A 119 2.06 5.66 6.57
CA VAL A 119 3.14 6.66 6.60
C VAL A 119 4.30 6.24 7.49
N LYS A 120 4.00 5.83 8.73
CA LYS A 120 5.04 5.45 9.70
C LYS A 120 5.85 4.24 9.28
N PRO A 121 5.25 3.11 8.85
CA PRO A 121 6.03 1.98 8.34
C PRO A 121 6.80 2.33 7.06
N THR A 122 6.26 3.15 6.16
CA THR A 122 6.97 3.59 4.95
C THR A 122 8.21 4.42 5.30
N ALA A 123 8.07 5.39 6.22
CA ALA A 123 9.19 6.19 6.69
C ALA A 123 10.24 5.33 7.44
N SER A 124 9.79 4.33 8.20
CA SER A 124 10.68 3.40 8.91
C SER A 124 11.47 2.55 7.91
N ALA A 125 10.81 1.99 6.89
CA ALA A 125 11.47 1.23 5.82
C ALA A 125 12.48 2.10 5.06
N ALA A 126 12.10 3.33 4.70
CA ALA A 126 13.01 4.25 4.02
C ALA A 126 14.29 4.50 4.82
N ARG A 127 14.18 4.74 6.12
CA ARG A 127 15.33 4.92 7.02
C ARG A 127 16.17 3.66 7.13
N MET A 128 15.54 2.51 7.33
CA MET A 128 16.20 1.23 7.49
C MET A 128 17.02 0.86 6.25
N TYR A 129 16.48 1.10 5.07
CA TYR A 129 17.11 0.74 3.80
C TYR A 129 17.86 1.91 3.13
N GLY A 130 18.04 3.02 3.83
CA GLY A 130 18.79 4.17 3.32
C GLY A 130 18.17 4.84 2.09
N LYS A 131 16.85 4.83 1.97
CA LYS A 131 16.15 5.46 0.85
C LYS A 131 16.09 6.98 1.06
N PRO A 132 16.36 7.78 0.01
CA PRO A 132 16.51 9.23 0.17
C PRO A 132 15.18 9.98 0.32
N ARG A 133 14.07 9.34 -0.02
CA ARG A 133 12.74 9.97 -0.04
C ARG A 133 11.68 9.04 0.49
N VAL A 134 10.67 9.64 1.10
CA VAL A 134 9.39 9.01 1.45
C VAL A 134 8.32 9.77 0.70
N ALA A 135 7.76 9.18 -0.33
CA ALA A 135 6.67 9.78 -1.08
C ALA A 135 5.33 9.47 -0.40
N ALA A 136 4.35 10.32 -0.65
CA ALA A 136 2.96 10.05 -0.28
C ALA A 136 2.01 10.59 -1.32
N GLU A 137 1.02 9.79 -1.71
CA GLU A 137 -0.21 10.31 -2.28
C GLU A 137 -0.87 11.21 -1.24
N SER A 138 -0.93 12.49 -1.53
CA SER A 138 -1.18 13.51 -0.51
C SER A 138 -2.47 14.26 -0.78
N PHE A 139 -3.26 14.44 0.28
CA PHE A 139 -4.49 15.25 0.27
C PHE A 139 -5.61 14.72 -0.61
N THR A 140 -5.58 13.47 -1.01
CA THR A 140 -6.67 12.83 -1.75
C THR A 140 -7.97 12.91 -0.95
N SER A 141 -9.07 13.19 -1.63
CA SER A 141 -10.42 13.25 -1.05
C SER A 141 -11.40 12.50 -1.93
N PHE A 142 -12.42 11.89 -1.33
CA PHE A 142 -13.54 11.29 -2.07
C PHE A 142 -14.59 12.32 -2.50
N ASN A 143 -14.70 13.44 -1.79
CA ASN A 143 -15.70 14.47 -2.07
C ASN A 143 -15.01 15.83 -2.10
N LEU A 144 -14.57 16.21 -3.28
CA LEU A 144 -14.04 17.56 -3.48
C LEU A 144 -15.17 18.57 -3.30
N THR A 145 -15.02 19.44 -2.29
CA THR A 145 -15.98 20.49 -2.00
C THR A 145 -15.61 21.82 -2.65
N TRP A 146 -14.38 21.93 -3.19
CA TRP A 146 -13.78 23.13 -3.75
C TRP A 146 -13.63 24.28 -2.73
N ASN A 147 -13.66 23.92 -1.44
CA ASN A 147 -13.42 24.86 -0.33
C ASN A 147 -12.05 24.65 0.30
N GLU A 148 -11.32 23.67 -0.19
CA GLU A 148 -10.01 23.29 0.30
C GLU A 148 -8.98 24.38 -0.06
N THR A 149 -8.28 24.88 0.93
CA THR A 149 -7.23 25.90 0.79
C THR A 149 -5.89 25.39 1.31
N PHE A 150 -4.81 26.02 0.93
CA PHE A 150 -3.48 25.68 1.46
C PHE A 150 -3.39 25.82 2.98
N GLU A 151 -4.11 26.76 3.56
CA GLU A 151 -4.19 26.90 5.01
C GLU A 151 -4.85 25.68 5.66
N HIS A 152 -5.93 25.19 5.07
CA HIS A 152 -6.60 23.96 5.51
C HIS A 152 -5.67 22.75 5.43
N PHE A 153 -4.84 22.65 4.41
CA PHE A 153 -3.92 21.53 4.26
C PHE A 153 -2.70 21.59 5.17
N LYS A 154 -2.36 22.76 5.66
CA LYS A 154 -1.11 22.95 6.42
C LYS A 154 -1.01 22.03 7.63
N GLU A 155 -2.05 21.92 8.44
CA GLU A 155 -2.05 21.07 9.64
C GLU A 155 -1.81 19.60 9.29
N TYR A 156 -2.47 19.12 8.23
CA TYR A 156 -2.29 17.74 7.75
C TYR A 156 -0.90 17.51 7.17
N ALA A 157 -0.40 18.46 6.41
CA ALA A 157 0.93 18.41 5.85
C ALA A 157 2.00 18.34 6.95
N ASP A 158 1.94 19.27 7.91
CA ASP A 158 2.89 19.34 9.01
C ASP A 158 2.92 18.03 9.82
N TYR A 159 1.75 17.47 10.10
CA TYR A 159 1.63 16.19 10.81
C TYR A 159 2.35 15.06 10.06
N HIS A 160 2.10 14.90 8.77
CA HIS A 160 2.69 13.81 7.98
C HIS A 160 4.17 14.05 7.65
N PHE A 161 4.60 15.32 7.56
CA PHE A 161 6.03 15.64 7.47
C PHE A 161 6.79 15.25 8.74
N ILE A 162 6.19 15.48 9.91
CA ILE A 162 6.76 15.01 11.20
C ILE A 162 6.82 13.48 11.24
N GLU A 163 5.85 12.78 10.66
CA GLU A 163 5.87 11.32 10.54
C GLU A 163 6.93 10.81 9.58
N GLY A 164 7.41 11.63 8.65
CA GLY A 164 8.55 11.33 7.78
C GLY A 164 8.32 11.47 6.29
N VAL A 165 7.16 11.96 5.84
CA VAL A 165 6.93 12.28 4.41
C VAL A 165 7.86 13.40 3.97
N THR A 166 8.50 13.22 2.82
CA THR A 166 9.44 14.20 2.24
C THR A 166 9.09 14.58 0.80
N HIS A 167 8.08 13.94 0.21
CA HIS A 167 7.73 14.14 -1.18
C HIS A 167 6.21 13.92 -1.39
N ASN A 168 5.49 15.01 -1.68
CA ASN A 168 4.06 14.92 -1.98
C ASN A 168 3.83 14.57 -3.45
N VAL A 169 2.91 13.64 -3.69
CA VAL A 169 2.40 13.25 -5.00
C VAL A 169 0.91 13.51 -5.00
N PHE A 170 0.43 14.35 -5.90
CA PHE A 170 -0.99 14.69 -5.93
C PHE A 170 -1.76 13.73 -6.83
N HIS A 171 -2.87 13.25 -6.37
CA HIS A 171 -3.83 12.44 -7.11
C HIS A 171 -5.05 13.29 -7.48
N THR A 172 -5.15 13.76 -8.69
CA THR A 172 -4.26 13.64 -9.85
C THR A 172 -4.40 14.90 -10.72
N TYR A 173 -3.46 15.15 -11.62
CA TYR A 173 -3.64 16.25 -12.58
C TYR A 173 -4.81 15.93 -13.51
N THR A 174 -5.88 16.71 -13.40
CA THR A 174 -7.05 16.59 -14.28
C THR A 174 -6.92 17.52 -15.46
N HIS A 175 -6.89 16.96 -16.67
CA HIS A 175 -6.91 17.77 -17.88
C HIS A 175 -8.24 18.51 -18.01
N ASN A 176 -8.19 19.83 -17.99
CA ASN A 176 -9.35 20.68 -18.14
C ASN A 176 -9.22 21.56 -19.39
N PRO A 177 -9.63 21.07 -20.57
CA PRO A 177 -9.50 21.82 -21.83
C PRO A 177 -10.53 22.95 -21.98
N GLN A 178 -11.53 22.99 -21.11
CA GLN A 178 -12.69 23.86 -21.25
C GLN A 178 -12.79 24.84 -20.06
N VAL A 179 -11.76 25.69 -19.92
CA VAL A 179 -11.57 26.56 -18.76
C VAL A 179 -12.66 27.61 -18.51
N ASP A 180 -13.43 28.02 -19.54
CA ASP A 180 -14.27 29.20 -19.43
C ASP A 180 -15.72 28.94 -19.00
N TYR A 181 -16.24 27.72 -19.21
CA TYR A 181 -17.66 27.45 -18.98
C TYR A 181 -17.97 26.20 -18.13
N LEU A 182 -16.98 25.39 -17.77
CA LEU A 182 -17.15 24.32 -16.83
C LEU A 182 -16.57 24.69 -15.46
N LYS A 183 -17.24 25.55 -14.76
CA LYS A 183 -16.85 25.95 -13.38
C LYS A 183 -17.55 25.04 -12.36
N PRO A 184 -16.88 24.73 -11.26
CA PRO A 184 -15.57 25.18 -10.76
C PRO A 184 -14.37 24.50 -11.42
N GLY A 185 -14.56 23.52 -12.29
CA GLY A 185 -13.51 22.80 -12.99
C GLY A 185 -13.89 21.34 -13.23
N THR A 186 -12.94 20.54 -13.66
CA THR A 186 -13.12 19.12 -13.93
C THR A 186 -12.40 18.32 -12.85
N SER A 187 -13.08 17.34 -12.25
CA SER A 187 -12.49 16.38 -11.32
C SER A 187 -12.22 15.04 -12.00
N PHE A 188 -11.28 14.28 -11.47
CA PHE A 188 -11.09 12.89 -11.83
C PHE A 188 -12.26 12.06 -11.29
N GLY A 189 -12.95 11.33 -12.15
CA GLY A 189 -14.10 10.43 -11.91
C GLY A 189 -14.73 10.44 -10.52
N GLY A 190 -16.03 10.79 -10.42
CA GLY A 190 -16.78 10.67 -9.16
C GLY A 190 -16.36 11.58 -8.01
N GLY A 191 -15.56 12.61 -8.27
CA GLY A 191 -15.13 13.55 -7.23
C GLY A 191 -13.94 13.06 -6.36
N ILE A 192 -13.20 12.07 -6.83
CA ILE A 192 -11.96 11.63 -6.17
C ILE A 192 -10.79 12.43 -6.71
N GLY A 193 -9.87 12.83 -5.84
CA GLY A 193 -8.63 13.48 -6.23
C GLY A 193 -8.13 14.49 -5.21
N SER A 194 -7.05 15.17 -5.57
CA SER A 194 -6.59 16.35 -4.86
C SER A 194 -7.24 17.60 -5.46
N PRO A 195 -7.61 18.60 -4.67
CA PRO A 195 -8.19 19.85 -5.15
C PRO A 195 -7.19 20.70 -5.91
#